data_5b1880965bf09d0cd8e721cb86652ae3
#
_entry.id   5b1880965bf09d0cd8e721cb86652ae3
#
_cell.length_a   1.000
_cell.length_b   1.000
_cell.length_c   1.000
_cell.angle_alpha   90.00
_cell.angle_beta   90.00
_cell.angle_gamma   90.00
#
_symmetry.space_group_name_H-M   'P 1'
#
loop_
_entity.id
_entity.type
_entity.pdbx_description
1 polymer ?
#
loop_
_entity_poly.entity_id
_entity_poly.type
_entity_poly.pdbx_seq_one_letter_code
_entity_poly.pdbx_strand_id
1 'polypeptide(L)'
;MAQVSILNTSKDWEEIHSEESDYDPELAKEANGYTMWRAASYLPKHKRVLNRVVNTLYQLPTIFQVAEKLRPTSYLDGLRGFAAFLVYWHHHELWAHGWEKQNPIFENGFGYDSKYHMVAFPFIRNFFTGGHYAVSTFFVISGYVLSLKPLTLMQAGEHTKLGDNIASAFFRRWPRLYLPIIAVVLAFITMWHMLGIWVNGQTMAGSWTEELWTFYVDFKNFSFVFKEGDLWLKYNVHLWSIPVEFKGSMVVYACHLALSRCSKAARLWCEASLIFYFMFITDGWYCALFCTGMLLCDLDLLAKKGELPFFLTRLEPIKGFIYYHLLVFSLYLGGIPAETADVRDMAKSRGWYYLSLLKPQAVFDYKWFYLWLASGFLVAIIPRIHWLKRFFETKFCQYLGRISFALYIVHGPVLCTLGDRLYMAVGFKGDDHAQHIPHWMNKIPLPKSGPLGLEVAFLIPQLILLPLTLALADGVTRWVDTPSVKFASWLYRSTLGGPSTEPVLATKQARA
;
A
#
# COMPACT_ATOMS: atom_id res chain seq x y z
N MET A 1 -9.21 13.09 42.39
CA MET A 1 -8.41 11.89 42.62
C MET A 1 -9.19 10.71 42.08
N ALA A 2 -8.85 10.22 40.91
CA ALA A 2 -9.32 8.97 40.33
C ALA A 2 -8.07 8.25 39.81
N GLN A 3 -7.68 7.19 40.49
CA GLN A 3 -6.58 6.31 40.11
C GLN A 3 -6.97 5.58 38.82
N VAL A 4 -6.21 5.80 37.75
CA VAL A 4 -6.22 4.96 36.56
C VAL A 4 -5.37 3.73 36.87
N SER A 5 -6.01 2.57 36.97
CA SER A 5 -5.33 1.28 37.15
C SER A 5 -4.51 0.99 35.87
N ILE A 6 -3.22 0.89 36.05
CA ILE A 6 -2.26 0.45 35.05
C ILE A 6 -2.48 -1.05 34.84
N LEU A 7 -2.81 -1.46 33.64
CA LEU A 7 -2.87 -2.86 33.21
C LEU A 7 -1.53 -3.54 33.47
N ASN A 8 -1.55 -4.46 34.38
CA ASN A 8 -0.41 -5.25 34.80
C ASN A 8 -0.72 -6.70 34.48
N THR A 9 -0.28 -7.20 33.33
CA THR A 9 0.09 -8.62 33.20
C THR A 9 0.86 -8.84 31.90
N SER A 10 1.95 -9.58 31.94
CA SER A 10 2.76 -10.04 30.81
C SER A 10 1.98 -10.90 29.80
N LYS A 11 0.86 -11.49 30.20
CA LYS A 11 -0.03 -12.26 29.31
C LYS A 11 -0.76 -11.41 28.28
N ASP A 12 -1.24 -10.22 28.66
CA ASP A 12 -1.95 -9.33 27.71
C ASP A 12 -1.01 -8.79 26.61
N TRP A 13 0.28 -8.74 26.87
CA TRP A 13 1.28 -8.34 25.89
C TRP A 13 1.65 -9.45 24.90
N GLU A 14 1.63 -10.71 25.31
CA GLU A 14 1.86 -11.84 24.41
C GLU A 14 0.67 -12.06 23.46
N GLU A 15 -0.56 -11.86 23.91
CA GLU A 15 -1.76 -11.91 23.07
C GLU A 15 -1.82 -10.74 22.07
N ILE A 16 -1.47 -9.52 22.47
CA ILE A 16 -1.46 -8.34 21.59
C ILE A 16 -0.36 -8.43 20.51
N HIS A 17 0.69 -9.21 20.73
CA HIS A 17 1.89 -9.23 19.89
C HIS A 17 2.12 -10.54 19.12
N SER A 18 1.37 -11.60 19.35
CA SER A 18 1.32 -12.76 18.47
C SER A 18 0.63 -12.46 17.14
N GLU A 19 -0.09 -11.33 17.07
CA GLU A 19 -0.96 -10.94 15.96
C GLU A 19 -0.32 -9.98 14.94
N GLU A 20 1.01 -9.89 14.84
CA GLU A 20 1.65 -9.03 13.83
C GLU A 20 1.40 -9.48 12.37
N SER A 21 0.63 -10.53 12.18
CA SER A 21 0.15 -11.01 10.89
C SER A 21 -1.02 -11.97 10.99
N ASP A 22 -1.58 -12.21 12.17
CA ASP A 22 -2.66 -13.16 12.28
C ASP A 22 -3.99 -12.47 11.94
N TYR A 23 -4.39 -12.66 10.69
CA TYR A 23 -5.77 -12.69 10.28
C TYR A 23 -6.51 -13.63 11.22
N ASP A 24 -7.35 -13.07 12.10
CA ASP A 24 -8.19 -13.86 13.00
C ASP A 24 -9.30 -14.52 12.18
N PRO A 25 -9.29 -15.87 12.04
CA PRO A 25 -10.34 -16.58 11.32
C PRO A 25 -11.72 -16.43 11.95
N GLU A 26 -11.82 -16.07 13.25
CA GLU A 26 -13.08 -15.84 13.93
C GLU A 26 -13.71 -14.49 13.59
N LEU A 27 -12.91 -13.43 13.43
CA LEU A 27 -13.38 -12.15 12.89
C LEU A 27 -13.89 -12.29 11.45
N ALA A 28 -13.35 -13.24 10.68
CA ALA A 28 -13.87 -13.56 9.35
C ALA A 28 -15.17 -14.35 9.38
N LYS A 29 -15.42 -15.12 10.42
CA LYS A 29 -16.69 -15.85 10.61
C LYS A 29 -17.83 -14.91 11.01
N GLU A 30 -17.58 -13.91 11.86
CA GLU A 30 -18.57 -12.91 12.24
C GLU A 30 -18.90 -11.91 11.12
N ALA A 31 -17.93 -11.59 10.24
CA ALA A 31 -18.16 -10.77 9.04
C ALA A 31 -18.90 -11.52 7.92
N ASN A 32 -18.92 -12.84 7.95
CA ASN A 32 -19.72 -13.64 7.04
C ASN A 32 -21.10 -13.84 7.66
N GLY A 33 -22.10 -13.14 7.15
CA GLY A 33 -23.51 -13.34 7.46
C GLY A 33 -24.02 -14.75 7.11
N TYR A 34 -23.43 -15.79 7.70
CA TYR A 34 -23.80 -17.19 7.47
C TYR A 34 -25.21 -17.54 7.93
N THR A 35 -25.83 -16.74 8.77
CA THR A 35 -27.20 -16.91 9.24
C THR A 35 -28.28 -16.50 8.24
N MET A 36 -27.97 -15.62 7.26
CA MET A 36 -28.95 -15.20 6.24
C MET A 36 -29.10 -16.16 5.04
N TRP A 37 -28.17 -17.10 4.86
CA TRP A 37 -28.19 -17.98 3.69
C TRP A 37 -29.27 -19.08 3.75
N ARG A 38 -29.69 -19.49 4.95
CA ARG A 38 -30.72 -20.54 5.09
C ARG A 38 -32.13 -20.05 4.79
N ALA A 39 -32.48 -18.81 5.05
CA ALA A 39 -33.82 -18.27 4.78
C ALA A 39 -34.06 -17.89 3.30
N ALA A 40 -32.97 -17.56 2.56
CA ALA A 40 -33.08 -17.13 1.16
C ALA A 40 -33.26 -18.28 0.14
N SER A 41 -33.11 -19.53 0.57
CA SER A 41 -33.17 -20.70 -0.32
C SER A 41 -34.58 -20.99 -0.92
N TYR A 42 -35.61 -20.43 -0.33
CA TYR A 42 -37.02 -20.68 -0.73
C TYR A 42 -37.64 -19.62 -1.63
N LEU A 43 -36.91 -18.53 -1.97
CA LEU A 43 -37.41 -17.44 -2.81
C LEU A 43 -37.10 -17.71 -4.32
N PRO A 44 -37.99 -17.32 -5.26
CA PRO A 44 -37.70 -17.34 -6.70
C PRO A 44 -36.42 -16.56 -7.03
N LYS A 45 -35.64 -17.03 -8.04
CA LYS A 45 -34.33 -16.48 -8.36
C LYS A 45 -34.33 -14.96 -8.54
N HIS A 46 -35.32 -14.38 -9.21
CA HIS A 46 -35.43 -12.91 -9.41
C HIS A 46 -35.71 -12.15 -8.12
N LYS A 47 -36.49 -12.67 -7.18
CA LYS A 47 -36.74 -12.07 -5.87
C LYS A 47 -35.49 -12.14 -4.97
N ARG A 48 -34.66 -13.17 -5.13
CA ARG A 48 -33.39 -13.29 -4.40
C ARG A 48 -32.40 -12.22 -4.84
N VAL A 49 -32.30 -11.92 -6.14
CA VAL A 49 -31.43 -10.86 -6.67
C VAL A 49 -31.91 -9.50 -6.19
N LEU A 50 -33.22 -9.22 -6.34
CA LEU A 50 -33.80 -7.95 -5.89
C LEU A 50 -33.63 -7.74 -4.39
N ASN A 51 -33.89 -8.74 -3.56
CA ASN A 51 -33.66 -8.65 -2.10
C ASN A 51 -32.19 -8.45 -1.74
N ARG A 52 -31.25 -9.05 -2.50
CA ARG A 52 -29.82 -8.77 -2.29
C ARG A 52 -29.48 -7.33 -2.61
N VAL A 53 -29.94 -6.81 -3.76
CA VAL A 53 -29.71 -5.41 -4.14
C VAL A 53 -30.33 -4.46 -3.10
N VAL A 54 -31.58 -4.69 -2.73
CA VAL A 54 -32.28 -3.88 -1.72
C VAL A 54 -31.56 -3.94 -0.37
N ASN A 55 -31.19 -5.13 0.11
CA ASN A 55 -30.43 -5.27 1.36
C ASN A 55 -29.04 -4.62 1.28
N THR A 56 -28.37 -4.72 0.14
CA THR A 56 -27.08 -4.02 -0.08
C THR A 56 -27.27 -2.50 0.00
N LEU A 57 -28.34 -1.98 -0.64
CA LEU A 57 -28.64 -0.53 -0.56
C LEU A 57 -28.97 -0.06 0.86
N TYR A 58 -29.71 -0.88 1.64
CA TYR A 58 -29.97 -0.58 3.05
C TYR A 58 -28.71 -0.68 3.93
N GLN A 59 -27.70 -1.44 3.53
CA GLN A 59 -26.43 -1.56 4.25
C GLN A 59 -25.42 -0.47 3.86
N LEU A 60 -25.61 0.25 2.75
CA LEU A 60 -24.70 1.33 2.32
C LEU A 60 -24.36 2.34 3.42
N PRO A 61 -25.32 2.83 4.25
CA PRO A 61 -24.97 3.71 5.35
C PRO A 61 -24.09 3.06 6.43
N THR A 62 -24.18 1.71 6.60
CA THR A 62 -23.45 0.99 7.64
C THR A 62 -21.99 0.72 7.27
N ILE A 63 -21.62 0.71 5.98
CA ILE A 63 -20.22 0.52 5.56
C ILE A 63 -19.31 1.70 5.92
N PHE A 64 -19.89 2.90 6.10
CA PHE A 64 -19.18 4.08 6.57
C PHE A 64 -19.21 4.25 8.09
N GLN A 65 -19.82 3.33 8.82
CA GLN A 65 -19.71 3.30 10.29
C GLN A 65 -18.31 2.82 10.69
N VAL A 66 -17.84 3.30 11.83
CA VAL A 66 -16.59 2.82 12.45
C VAL A 66 -16.75 1.34 12.81
N ALA A 67 -15.70 0.54 12.58
CA ALA A 67 -15.70 -0.88 12.93
C ALA A 67 -15.73 -1.07 14.47
N GLU A 68 -16.33 -2.16 14.94
CA GLU A 68 -16.59 -2.37 16.38
C GLU A 68 -15.34 -2.76 17.18
N LYS A 69 -14.47 -3.57 16.58
CA LYS A 69 -13.21 -4.01 17.20
C LYS A 69 -12.02 -3.44 16.43
N LEU A 70 -11.35 -2.46 17.01
CA LEU A 70 -10.23 -1.77 16.39
C LEU A 70 -8.97 -1.89 17.22
N ARG A 71 -7.87 -2.22 16.55
CA ARG A 71 -6.51 -2.07 17.12
C ARG A 71 -6.11 -0.60 17.15
N PRO A 72 -5.19 -0.18 18.02
CA PRO A 72 -4.73 1.21 18.06
C PRO A 72 -4.18 1.74 16.71
N THR A 73 -3.69 0.84 15.84
CA THR A 73 -3.12 1.16 14.52
C THR A 73 -4.07 0.88 13.36
N SER A 74 -5.34 0.51 13.59
CA SER A 74 -6.30 0.15 12.54
C SER A 74 -6.50 1.25 11.49
N TYR A 75 -6.33 2.52 11.85
CA TYR A 75 -6.36 3.62 10.90
C TYR A 75 -5.28 3.50 9.81
N LEU A 76 -4.12 2.90 10.11
CA LEU A 76 -3.07 2.63 9.10
C LEU A 76 -3.49 1.54 8.13
N ASP A 77 -4.19 0.51 8.60
CA ASP A 77 -4.76 -0.53 7.72
C ASP A 77 -5.80 0.07 6.79
N GLY A 78 -6.69 0.91 7.32
CA GLY A 78 -7.69 1.62 6.52
C GLY A 78 -7.06 2.59 5.52
N LEU A 79 -6.03 3.34 5.92
CA LEU A 79 -5.28 4.21 5.01
C LEU A 79 -4.63 3.39 3.88
N ARG A 80 -3.98 2.28 4.21
CA ARG A 80 -3.39 1.37 3.23
C ARG A 80 -4.42 0.84 2.25
N GLY A 81 -5.60 0.46 2.74
CA GLY A 81 -6.71 0.00 1.90
C GLY A 81 -7.22 1.07 0.95
N PHE A 82 -7.43 2.27 1.46
CA PHE A 82 -7.88 3.40 0.64
C PHE A 82 -6.82 3.80 -0.40
N ALA A 83 -5.55 3.79 -0.01
CA ALA A 83 -4.44 4.01 -0.94
C ALA A 83 -4.38 2.95 -2.06
N ALA A 84 -4.63 1.66 -1.75
CA ALA A 84 -4.71 0.60 -2.77
C ALA A 84 -5.88 0.83 -3.76
N PHE A 85 -7.00 1.35 -3.28
CA PHE A 85 -8.11 1.75 -4.12
C PHE A 85 -7.74 2.95 -5.03
N LEU A 86 -7.00 3.94 -4.53
CA LEU A 86 -6.51 5.05 -5.35
C LEU A 86 -5.53 4.57 -6.43
N VAL A 87 -4.69 3.58 -6.15
CA VAL A 87 -3.81 2.97 -7.17
C VAL A 87 -4.62 2.28 -8.26
N TYR A 88 -5.66 1.52 -7.89
CA TYR A 88 -6.59 0.92 -8.84
C TYR A 88 -7.20 1.98 -9.76
N TRP A 89 -7.78 3.04 -9.16
CA TRP A 89 -8.45 4.10 -9.90
C TRP A 89 -7.50 4.85 -10.82
N HIS A 90 -6.32 5.24 -10.34
CA HIS A 90 -5.26 5.89 -11.10
C HIS A 90 -4.90 5.13 -12.40
N HIS A 91 -4.66 3.82 -12.28
CA HIS A 91 -4.28 3.03 -13.45
C HIS A 91 -5.44 2.89 -14.46
N HIS A 92 -6.69 2.82 -13.98
CA HIS A 92 -7.86 2.81 -14.86
C HIS A 92 -8.06 4.15 -15.58
N GLU A 93 -7.83 5.29 -14.90
CA GLU A 93 -7.88 6.61 -15.52
C GLU A 93 -6.82 6.75 -16.62
N LEU A 94 -5.57 6.43 -16.31
CA LEU A 94 -4.49 6.52 -17.29
C LEU A 94 -4.69 5.55 -18.45
N TRP A 95 -5.19 4.35 -18.20
CA TRP A 95 -5.45 3.37 -19.26
C TRP A 95 -6.54 3.84 -20.21
N ALA A 96 -7.67 4.30 -19.69
CA ALA A 96 -8.78 4.75 -20.52
C ALA A 96 -8.44 6.01 -21.36
N HIS A 97 -7.69 6.95 -20.80
CA HIS A 97 -7.43 8.26 -21.39
C HIS A 97 -6.04 8.40 -22.04
N GLY A 98 -5.14 7.43 -21.82
CA GLY A 98 -3.77 7.49 -22.35
C GLY A 98 -3.69 7.57 -23.87
N TRP A 99 -4.51 6.79 -24.53
CA TRP A 99 -4.53 6.64 -25.98
C TRP A 99 -5.17 7.83 -26.73
N GLU A 100 -6.02 8.60 -26.07
CA GLU A 100 -6.62 9.81 -26.65
C GLU A 100 -5.74 11.05 -26.44
N LYS A 101 -4.46 10.88 -26.07
CA LYS A 101 -3.52 11.97 -25.76
C LYS A 101 -4.00 12.87 -24.60
N GLN A 102 -4.84 12.34 -23.74
CA GLN A 102 -5.32 13.02 -22.53
C GLN A 102 -4.42 12.77 -21.32
N ASN A 103 -3.52 11.78 -21.40
CA ASN A 103 -2.59 11.42 -20.33
C ASN A 103 -1.82 12.63 -19.77
N PRO A 104 -1.29 13.55 -20.60
CA PRO A 104 -0.61 14.74 -20.11
C PRO A 104 -1.49 15.63 -19.22
N ILE A 105 -2.82 15.60 -19.40
CA ILE A 105 -3.76 16.35 -18.54
C ILE A 105 -3.86 15.71 -17.16
N PHE A 106 -3.89 14.38 -17.11
CA PHE A 106 -3.96 13.64 -15.85
C PHE A 106 -2.63 13.69 -15.08
N GLU A 107 -1.52 13.60 -15.79
CA GLU A 107 -0.18 13.52 -15.20
C GLU A 107 0.38 14.89 -14.80
N ASN A 108 -0.06 15.98 -15.45
CA ASN A 108 0.40 17.33 -15.17
C ASN A 108 -0.53 18.10 -14.23
N GLY A 109 -0.05 19.21 -13.68
CA GLY A 109 -0.80 20.08 -12.79
C GLY A 109 -1.79 20.99 -13.54
N PHE A 110 -2.69 21.59 -12.78
CA PHE A 110 -3.68 22.56 -13.27
C PHE A 110 -2.98 23.75 -13.92
N GLY A 111 -3.40 24.09 -15.15
CA GLY A 111 -2.84 25.19 -15.94
C GLY A 111 -1.59 24.84 -16.77
N TYR A 112 -1.16 23.59 -16.77
CA TYR A 112 -0.12 23.13 -17.70
C TYR A 112 -0.60 23.26 -19.15
N ASP A 113 0.21 23.84 -20.03
CA ASP A 113 -0.17 24.16 -21.41
C ASP A 113 -1.52 24.88 -21.54
N SER A 114 -1.84 25.78 -20.59
CA SER A 114 -3.11 26.50 -20.51
C SER A 114 -4.35 25.60 -20.41
N LYS A 115 -4.21 24.37 -19.89
CA LYS A 115 -5.32 23.42 -19.67
C LYS A 115 -5.81 23.46 -18.22
N TYR A 116 -7.09 23.71 -18.06
CA TYR A 116 -7.73 23.97 -16.75
C TYR A 116 -8.87 22.97 -16.47
N HIS A 117 -8.54 21.68 -16.43
CA HIS A 117 -9.50 20.61 -16.16
C HIS A 117 -9.63 20.34 -14.66
N MET A 118 -10.85 20.00 -14.21
CA MET A 118 -11.14 19.67 -12.81
C MET A 118 -10.28 18.51 -12.30
N VAL A 119 -10.03 17.52 -13.14
CA VAL A 119 -9.21 16.34 -12.81
C VAL A 119 -7.77 16.71 -12.42
N ALA A 120 -7.24 17.82 -12.91
CA ALA A 120 -5.90 18.31 -12.60
C ALA A 120 -5.89 19.36 -11.47
N PHE A 121 -7.07 19.75 -10.93
CA PHE A 121 -7.17 20.77 -9.89
C PHE A 121 -6.50 20.33 -8.58
N PRO A 122 -5.73 21.21 -7.91
CA PRO A 122 -5.09 20.87 -6.64
C PRO A 122 -6.06 20.23 -5.65
N PHE A 123 -5.60 19.29 -4.86
CA PHE A 123 -6.36 18.47 -3.91
C PHE A 123 -7.28 17.43 -4.59
N ILE A 124 -8.09 17.85 -5.57
CA ILE A 124 -9.05 16.96 -6.28
C ILE A 124 -8.32 15.91 -7.08
N ARG A 125 -7.20 16.26 -7.74
CA ARG A 125 -6.45 15.34 -8.58
C ARG A 125 -5.96 14.08 -7.88
N ASN A 126 -5.77 14.11 -6.56
CA ASN A 126 -5.37 12.94 -5.77
C ASN A 126 -6.40 11.79 -5.85
N PHE A 127 -7.66 12.10 -6.14
CA PHE A 127 -8.72 11.10 -6.32
C PHE A 127 -8.75 10.49 -7.73
N PHE A 128 -8.08 11.10 -8.69
CA PHE A 128 -7.96 10.61 -10.07
C PHE A 128 -6.60 9.97 -10.32
N THR A 129 -5.51 10.69 -10.03
CA THR A 129 -4.14 10.28 -10.33
C THR A 129 -3.22 10.26 -9.12
N GLY A 130 -3.77 10.01 -7.93
CA GLY A 130 -3.02 9.92 -6.68
C GLY A 130 -2.24 8.62 -6.47
N GLY A 131 -2.00 7.81 -7.53
CA GLY A 131 -1.31 6.52 -7.40
C GLY A 131 0.10 6.63 -6.82
N HIS A 132 0.91 7.58 -7.26
CA HIS A 132 2.24 7.81 -6.72
C HIS A 132 2.22 8.26 -5.25
N TYR A 133 1.25 9.11 -4.88
CA TYR A 133 1.03 9.51 -3.49
C TYR A 133 0.59 8.33 -2.61
N ALA A 134 -0.25 7.45 -3.14
CA ALA A 134 -0.63 6.21 -2.46
C ALA A 134 0.57 5.28 -2.23
N VAL A 135 1.43 5.09 -3.24
CA VAL A 135 2.63 4.24 -3.13
C VAL A 135 3.63 4.81 -2.14
N SER A 136 3.91 6.11 -2.17
CA SER A 136 4.78 6.74 -1.16
C SER A 136 4.21 6.61 0.27
N THR A 137 2.88 6.68 0.40
CA THR A 137 2.19 6.44 1.67
C THR A 137 2.36 5.00 2.15
N PHE A 138 2.32 4.00 1.24
CA PHE A 138 2.62 2.60 1.62
C PHE A 138 4.01 2.46 2.23
N PHE A 139 5.03 3.09 1.66
CA PHE A 139 6.39 2.99 2.18
C PHE A 139 6.55 3.63 3.56
N VAL A 140 5.92 4.77 3.82
CA VAL A 140 5.90 5.38 5.16
C VAL A 140 5.14 4.49 6.16
N ILE A 141 3.97 3.95 5.79
CA ILE A 141 3.23 3.00 6.64
C ILE A 141 4.08 1.77 6.94
N SER A 142 4.75 1.22 5.93
CA SER A 142 5.62 0.04 6.10
C SER A 142 6.75 0.33 7.07
N GLY A 143 7.44 1.47 6.92
CA GLY A 143 8.46 1.90 7.87
C GLY A 143 7.92 2.01 9.30
N TYR A 144 6.73 2.58 9.46
CA TYR A 144 6.07 2.71 10.78
C TYR A 144 5.74 1.35 11.39
N VAL A 145 5.03 0.48 10.64
CA VAL A 145 4.55 -0.82 11.14
C VAL A 145 5.70 -1.78 11.44
N LEU A 146 6.71 -1.83 10.57
CA LEU A 146 7.91 -2.66 10.78
C LEU A 146 8.72 -2.21 12.00
N SER A 147 8.58 -0.96 12.43
CA SER A 147 9.32 -0.39 13.55
C SER A 147 8.59 -0.52 14.89
N LEU A 148 7.28 -0.75 14.89
CA LEU A 148 6.46 -0.72 16.11
C LEU A 148 6.96 -1.70 17.17
N LYS A 149 7.11 -2.98 16.83
CA LYS A 149 7.58 -4.01 17.77
C LYS A 149 9.07 -3.83 18.11
N PRO A 150 9.99 -3.67 17.13
CA PRO A 150 11.40 -3.45 17.42
C PRO A 150 11.67 -2.26 18.35
N LEU A 151 11.06 -1.09 18.09
CA LEU A 151 11.25 0.09 18.93
C LEU A 151 10.64 -0.10 20.34
N THR A 152 9.51 -0.79 20.45
CA THR A 152 8.94 -1.13 21.77
C THR A 152 9.90 -1.98 22.59
N LEU A 153 10.50 -3.02 21.99
CA LEU A 153 11.48 -3.89 22.64
C LEU A 153 12.78 -3.13 22.98
N MET A 154 13.24 -2.29 22.07
CA MET A 154 14.41 -1.45 22.25
C MET A 154 14.24 -0.48 23.43
N GLN A 155 13.09 0.20 23.49
CA GLN A 155 12.75 1.12 24.57
C GLN A 155 12.49 0.41 25.91
N ALA A 156 12.22 -0.91 25.90
CA ALA A 156 12.12 -1.74 27.09
C ALA A 156 13.46 -2.35 27.53
N GLY A 157 14.54 -2.18 26.73
CA GLY A 157 15.84 -2.78 26.99
C GLY A 157 15.93 -4.28 26.68
N GLU A 158 14.93 -4.86 25.99
CA GLU A 158 14.81 -6.29 25.70
C GLU A 158 15.58 -6.68 24.42
N HIS A 159 16.89 -6.51 24.45
CA HIS A 159 17.74 -6.64 23.24
C HIS A 159 17.79 -8.05 22.64
N THR A 160 17.69 -9.11 23.45
CA THR A 160 17.63 -10.50 22.97
C THR A 160 16.35 -10.70 22.15
N LYS A 161 15.21 -10.35 22.73
CA LYS A 161 13.91 -10.44 22.04
C LYS A 161 13.87 -9.56 20.79
N LEU A 162 14.54 -8.42 20.79
CA LEU A 162 14.69 -7.56 19.61
C LEU A 162 15.42 -8.30 18.49
N GLY A 163 16.54 -8.97 18.80
CA GLY A 163 17.29 -9.77 17.82
C GLY A 163 16.44 -10.87 17.22
N ASP A 164 15.73 -11.63 18.05
CA ASP A 164 14.83 -12.72 17.62
C ASP A 164 13.67 -12.21 16.75
N ASN A 165 13.08 -11.07 17.13
CA ASN A 165 12.01 -10.44 16.37
C ASN A 165 12.48 -10.02 14.97
N ILE A 166 13.64 -9.34 14.88
CA ILE A 166 14.19 -8.89 13.60
C ILE A 166 14.59 -10.10 12.74
N ALA A 167 15.23 -11.13 13.30
CA ALA A 167 15.60 -12.35 12.58
C ALA A 167 14.38 -13.03 11.98
N SER A 168 13.32 -13.20 12.77
CA SER A 168 12.05 -13.75 12.33
C SER A 168 11.38 -12.90 11.23
N ALA A 169 11.33 -11.58 11.41
CA ALA A 169 10.74 -10.66 10.44
C ALA A 169 11.50 -10.67 9.12
N PHE A 170 12.83 -10.63 9.17
CA PHE A 170 13.70 -10.69 8.00
C PHE A 170 13.52 -11.99 7.20
N PHE A 171 13.56 -13.14 7.86
CA PHE A 171 13.40 -14.45 7.23
C PHE A 171 12.06 -14.57 6.49
N ARG A 172 10.97 -14.14 7.14
CA ARG A 172 9.61 -14.26 6.60
C ARG A 172 9.29 -13.26 5.50
N ARG A 173 10.09 -12.17 5.34
CA ARG A 173 9.74 -11.05 4.45
C ARG A 173 9.68 -11.44 2.98
N TRP A 174 10.68 -12.19 2.49
CA TRP A 174 10.71 -12.62 1.10
C TRP A 174 9.52 -13.55 0.75
N PRO A 175 9.27 -14.66 1.45
CA PRO A 175 8.14 -15.52 1.15
C PRO A 175 6.79 -14.77 1.21
N ARG A 176 6.61 -13.89 2.18
CA ARG A 176 5.38 -13.11 2.34
C ARG A 176 5.09 -12.19 1.16
N LEU A 177 6.10 -11.57 0.57
CA LEU A 177 5.91 -10.65 -0.55
C LEU A 177 5.82 -11.38 -1.89
N TYR A 178 6.66 -12.37 -2.12
CA TYR A 178 6.84 -12.94 -3.45
C TYR A 178 6.00 -14.20 -3.73
N LEU A 179 5.64 -15.01 -2.74
CA LEU A 179 4.80 -16.20 -2.98
C LEU A 179 3.42 -15.85 -3.55
N PRO A 180 2.70 -14.82 -3.06
CA PRO A 180 1.43 -14.42 -3.67
C PRO A 180 1.60 -13.94 -5.11
N ILE A 181 2.69 -13.24 -5.43
CA ILE A 181 2.99 -12.78 -6.79
C ILE A 181 3.22 -13.98 -7.72
N ILE A 182 4.06 -14.94 -7.29
CA ILE A 182 4.31 -16.17 -8.04
C ILE A 182 3.00 -16.88 -8.35
N ALA A 183 2.16 -17.10 -7.35
CA ALA A 183 0.89 -17.80 -7.50
C ALA A 183 -0.07 -17.10 -8.46
N VAL A 184 -0.23 -15.77 -8.33
CA VAL A 184 -1.15 -14.99 -9.18
C VAL A 184 -0.62 -14.91 -10.61
N VAL A 185 0.69 -14.67 -10.81
CA VAL A 185 1.27 -14.60 -12.15
C VAL A 185 1.22 -15.96 -12.85
N LEU A 186 1.51 -17.06 -12.15
CA LEU A 186 1.38 -18.41 -12.72
C LEU A 186 -0.06 -18.73 -13.12
N ALA A 187 -1.03 -18.35 -12.30
CA ALA A 187 -2.45 -18.49 -12.64
C ALA A 187 -2.81 -17.65 -13.88
N PHE A 188 -2.29 -16.43 -13.96
CA PHE A 188 -2.52 -15.53 -15.10
C PHE A 188 -1.91 -16.06 -16.40
N ILE A 189 -0.66 -16.52 -16.39
CA ILE A 189 0.02 -17.14 -17.52
C ILE A 189 -0.73 -18.39 -17.99
N THR A 190 -1.15 -19.24 -17.06
CA THR A 190 -1.89 -20.47 -17.38
C THR A 190 -3.23 -20.14 -18.03
N MET A 191 -3.97 -19.20 -17.48
CA MET A 191 -5.24 -18.72 -18.06
C MET A 191 -5.01 -18.14 -19.47
N TRP A 192 -3.99 -17.34 -19.65
CA TRP A 192 -3.61 -16.75 -20.93
C TRP A 192 -3.40 -17.83 -22.01
N HIS A 193 -2.55 -18.82 -21.72
CA HIS A 193 -2.29 -19.92 -22.67
C HIS A 193 -3.49 -20.85 -22.89
N MET A 194 -4.22 -21.22 -21.83
CA MET A 194 -5.36 -22.16 -21.97
C MET A 194 -6.55 -21.55 -22.67
N LEU A 195 -6.82 -20.26 -22.49
CA LEU A 195 -7.99 -19.59 -23.05
C LEU A 195 -7.67 -18.77 -24.30
N GLY A 196 -6.38 -18.68 -24.69
CA GLY A 196 -5.93 -17.88 -25.84
C GLY A 196 -6.30 -16.40 -25.72
N ILE A 197 -6.34 -15.86 -24.49
CA ILE A 197 -6.70 -14.46 -24.26
C ILE A 197 -5.54 -13.56 -24.69
N TRP A 198 -5.81 -12.67 -25.62
CA TRP A 198 -4.84 -11.62 -25.93
C TRP A 198 -4.78 -10.60 -24.79
N VAL A 199 -3.56 -10.21 -24.42
CA VAL A 199 -3.28 -9.25 -23.35
C VAL A 199 -2.57 -8.04 -23.96
N ASN A 200 -3.11 -6.85 -23.74
CA ASN A 200 -2.56 -5.63 -24.31
C ASN A 200 -1.14 -5.37 -23.77
N GLY A 201 -0.24 -4.98 -24.70
CA GLY A 201 1.15 -4.69 -24.38
C GLY A 201 2.01 -5.93 -24.09
N GLN A 202 1.48 -7.14 -24.32
CA GLN A 202 2.20 -8.40 -24.08
C GLN A 202 2.24 -9.28 -25.33
N THR A 203 3.37 -9.94 -25.52
CA THR A 203 3.53 -10.96 -26.58
C THR A 203 3.62 -12.33 -25.93
N MET A 204 2.73 -13.24 -26.34
CA MET A 204 2.71 -14.62 -25.87
C MET A 204 3.89 -15.40 -26.45
N ALA A 205 4.60 -16.20 -25.64
CA ALA A 205 5.60 -17.14 -26.12
C ALA A 205 4.94 -18.28 -26.91
N GLY A 206 5.75 -19.02 -27.70
CA GLY A 206 5.25 -20.08 -28.57
C GLY A 206 4.61 -21.26 -27.81
N SER A 207 5.00 -21.49 -26.56
CA SER A 207 4.46 -22.55 -25.69
C SER A 207 4.34 -22.11 -24.24
N TRP A 208 3.51 -22.81 -23.47
CA TRP A 208 3.37 -22.59 -22.04
C TRP A 208 4.70 -22.82 -21.27
N THR A 209 5.51 -23.78 -21.69
CA THR A 209 6.82 -24.05 -21.09
C THR A 209 7.84 -22.96 -21.37
N GLU A 210 7.82 -22.35 -22.56
CA GLU A 210 8.65 -21.18 -22.89
C GLU A 210 8.21 -19.97 -22.08
N GLU A 211 6.91 -19.78 -21.88
CA GLU A 211 6.38 -18.70 -21.05
C GLU A 211 6.79 -18.86 -19.58
N LEU A 212 6.77 -20.09 -19.04
CA LEU A 212 7.28 -20.37 -17.69
C LEU A 212 8.76 -20.06 -17.56
N TRP A 213 9.55 -20.39 -18.60
CA TRP A 213 10.97 -20.05 -18.62
C TRP A 213 11.18 -18.53 -18.66
N THR A 214 10.42 -17.83 -19.47
CA THR A 214 10.45 -16.36 -19.57
C THR A 214 10.10 -15.75 -18.21
N PHE A 215 9.05 -16.26 -17.56
CA PHE A 215 8.68 -15.82 -16.21
C PHE A 215 9.80 -16.06 -15.19
N TYR A 216 10.44 -17.23 -15.21
CA TYR A 216 11.57 -17.52 -14.32
C TYR A 216 12.72 -16.54 -14.53
N VAL A 217 13.09 -16.28 -15.79
CA VAL A 217 14.19 -15.35 -16.13
C VAL A 217 13.89 -13.93 -15.66
N ASP A 218 12.65 -13.48 -15.82
CA ASP A 218 12.21 -12.15 -15.40
C ASP A 218 12.12 -12.06 -13.87
N PHE A 219 11.47 -13.03 -13.24
CA PHE A 219 11.24 -13.07 -11.81
C PHE A 219 12.53 -13.17 -10.97
N LYS A 220 13.55 -13.89 -11.43
CA LYS A 220 14.84 -13.97 -10.71
C LYS A 220 15.49 -12.60 -10.54
N ASN A 221 15.40 -11.75 -11.57
CA ASN A 221 15.91 -10.38 -11.52
C ASN A 221 15.01 -9.49 -10.66
N PHE A 222 13.69 -9.61 -10.84
CA PHE A 222 12.68 -8.85 -10.09
C PHE A 222 12.75 -9.09 -8.58
N SER A 223 13.03 -10.33 -8.14
CA SER A 223 13.08 -10.69 -6.72
C SER A 223 14.45 -10.53 -6.07
N PHE A 224 15.51 -10.21 -6.84
CA PHE A 224 16.86 -10.08 -6.33
C PHE A 224 17.12 -8.71 -5.72
N VAL A 225 17.36 -8.66 -4.40
CA VAL A 225 17.47 -7.41 -3.63
C VAL A 225 18.59 -6.48 -4.12
N PHE A 226 19.69 -7.02 -4.65
CA PHE A 226 20.83 -6.24 -5.13
C PHE A 226 20.76 -5.91 -6.63
N LYS A 227 19.68 -6.29 -7.32
CA LYS A 227 19.49 -5.89 -8.72
C LYS A 227 19.26 -4.38 -8.80
N GLU A 228 20.03 -3.73 -9.64
CA GLU A 228 19.90 -2.31 -9.97
C GLU A 228 19.01 -2.10 -11.20
N GLY A 229 18.58 -0.86 -11.42
CA GLY A 229 17.74 -0.45 -12.54
C GLY A 229 16.26 -0.68 -12.30
N ASP A 230 15.49 -0.56 -13.36
CA ASP A 230 14.03 -0.69 -13.34
C ASP A 230 13.63 -2.15 -13.10
N LEU A 231 12.89 -2.35 -12.02
CA LEU A 231 12.47 -3.68 -11.56
C LEU A 231 11.03 -3.95 -12.03
N TRP A 232 10.83 -3.97 -13.33
CA TRP A 232 9.55 -4.29 -13.95
C TRP A 232 9.38 -5.80 -14.10
N LEU A 233 8.20 -6.28 -13.75
CA LEU A 233 7.80 -7.66 -14.07
C LEU A 233 6.94 -7.62 -15.33
N LYS A 234 7.39 -8.28 -16.42
CA LYS A 234 6.71 -8.29 -17.73
C LYS A 234 5.19 -8.53 -17.60
N TYR A 235 4.79 -9.51 -16.81
CA TYR A 235 3.40 -9.92 -16.64
C TYR A 235 2.52 -8.98 -15.82
N ASN A 236 3.13 -8.08 -15.06
CA ASN A 236 2.43 -7.09 -14.26
C ASN A 236 3.38 -5.94 -13.89
N VAL A 237 3.49 -4.98 -14.76
CA VAL A 237 4.38 -3.82 -14.60
C VAL A 237 4.08 -2.99 -13.36
N HIS A 238 2.83 -3.05 -12.88
CA HIS A 238 2.39 -2.31 -11.69
C HIS A 238 3.07 -2.78 -10.39
N LEU A 239 3.70 -3.97 -10.39
CA LEU A 239 4.37 -4.55 -9.22
C LEU A 239 5.76 -3.97 -8.92
N TRP A 240 6.24 -3.00 -9.68
CA TRP A 240 7.56 -2.39 -9.52
C TRP A 240 7.89 -1.96 -8.08
N SER A 241 6.88 -1.60 -7.30
CA SER A 241 7.06 -1.15 -5.92
C SER A 241 7.40 -2.29 -4.94
N ILE A 242 7.15 -3.55 -5.29
CA ILE A 242 7.38 -4.70 -4.38
C ILE A 242 8.87 -4.95 -4.11
N PRO A 243 9.78 -4.96 -5.11
CA PRO A 243 11.22 -4.98 -4.85
C PRO A 243 11.68 -3.78 -3.99
N VAL A 244 11.11 -2.60 -4.21
CA VAL A 244 11.38 -1.41 -3.40
C VAL A 244 10.92 -1.59 -1.95
N GLU A 245 9.73 -2.15 -1.76
CA GLU A 245 9.18 -2.52 -0.44
C GLU A 245 10.09 -3.52 0.29
N PHE A 246 10.62 -4.50 -0.43
CA PHE A 246 11.58 -5.44 0.13
C PHE A 246 12.89 -4.75 0.54
N LYS A 247 13.50 -3.95 -0.36
CA LYS A 247 14.72 -3.18 -0.08
C LYS A 247 14.56 -2.25 1.11
N GLY A 248 13.46 -1.47 1.14
CA GLY A 248 13.17 -0.56 2.26
C GLY A 248 13.00 -1.27 3.59
N SER A 249 12.40 -2.47 3.59
CA SER A 249 12.31 -3.31 4.79
C SER A 249 13.67 -3.72 5.32
N MET A 250 14.61 -4.08 4.42
CA MET A 250 15.98 -4.43 4.81
C MET A 250 16.70 -3.25 5.46
N VAL A 251 16.49 -2.03 4.93
CA VAL A 251 17.04 -0.81 5.52
C VAL A 251 16.52 -0.60 6.94
N VAL A 252 15.20 -0.73 7.16
CA VAL A 252 14.60 -0.58 8.51
C VAL A 252 15.17 -1.61 9.48
N TYR A 253 15.26 -2.89 9.09
CA TYR A 253 15.84 -3.93 9.95
C TYR A 253 17.30 -3.66 10.29
N ALA A 254 18.11 -3.21 9.32
CA ALA A 254 19.50 -2.82 9.54
C ALA A 254 19.60 -1.62 10.50
N CYS A 255 18.75 -0.61 10.32
CA CYS A 255 18.69 0.56 11.22
C CYS A 255 18.34 0.14 12.65
N HIS A 256 17.35 -0.74 12.85
CA HIS A 256 17.00 -1.23 14.19
C HIS A 256 18.14 -1.98 14.88
N LEU A 257 18.88 -2.80 14.15
CA LEU A 257 20.06 -3.48 14.69
C LEU A 257 21.18 -2.47 15.04
N ALA A 258 21.51 -1.58 14.12
CA ALA A 258 22.57 -0.59 14.29
C ALA A 258 22.28 0.38 15.44
N LEU A 259 21.01 0.81 15.59
CA LEU A 259 20.60 1.79 16.59
C LEU A 259 20.14 1.16 17.92
N SER A 260 20.18 -0.18 18.04
CA SER A 260 19.63 -0.93 19.17
C SER A 260 20.17 -0.54 20.54
N ARG A 261 21.39 -0.04 20.60
CA ARG A 261 22.10 0.38 21.83
C ARG A 261 22.20 1.90 21.99
N CYS A 262 21.66 2.67 21.05
CA CYS A 262 21.71 4.13 21.11
C CYS A 262 20.82 4.67 22.23
N SER A 263 21.26 5.76 22.85
CA SER A 263 20.39 6.55 23.72
C SER A 263 19.23 7.14 22.90
N LYS A 264 18.12 7.46 23.57
CA LYS A 264 16.92 8.05 22.93
C LYS A 264 17.27 9.23 22.01
N ALA A 265 18.03 10.20 22.50
CA ALA A 265 18.39 11.38 21.73
C ALA A 265 19.30 11.04 20.53
N ALA A 266 20.32 10.19 20.74
CA ALA A 266 21.19 9.74 19.66
C ALA A 266 20.43 9.00 18.57
N ARG A 267 19.48 8.13 18.93
CA ARG A 267 18.64 7.38 17.99
C ARG A 267 17.81 8.33 17.12
N LEU A 268 17.08 9.28 17.73
CA LEU A 268 16.27 10.25 16.97
C LEU A 268 17.13 11.11 16.02
N TRP A 269 18.33 11.52 16.46
CA TRP A 269 19.26 12.24 15.59
C TRP A 269 19.79 11.38 14.45
N CYS A 270 20.10 10.11 14.71
CA CYS A 270 20.52 9.18 13.64
C CYS A 270 19.40 8.95 12.63
N GLU A 271 18.16 8.74 13.07
CA GLU A 271 17.01 8.58 12.20
C GLU A 271 16.77 9.81 11.31
N ALA A 272 16.81 11.01 11.90
CA ALA A 272 16.68 12.27 11.16
C ALA A 272 17.85 12.48 10.18
N SER A 273 19.08 12.15 10.60
CA SER A 273 20.26 12.25 9.74
C SER A 273 20.25 11.27 8.58
N LEU A 274 19.73 10.05 8.78
CA LEU A 274 19.53 9.09 7.70
C LEU A 274 18.52 9.59 6.67
N ILE A 275 17.39 10.15 7.12
CA ILE A 275 16.40 10.74 6.21
C ILE A 275 17.04 11.87 5.40
N PHE A 276 17.80 12.77 6.06
CA PHE A 276 18.52 13.84 5.39
C PHE A 276 19.53 13.28 4.38
N TYR A 277 20.35 12.31 4.77
CA TYR A 277 21.33 11.67 3.89
C TYR A 277 20.68 11.07 2.64
N PHE A 278 19.59 10.29 2.81
CA PHE A 278 18.90 9.64 1.70
C PHE A 278 18.20 10.62 0.76
N MET A 279 17.78 11.78 1.25
CA MET A 279 17.01 12.74 0.44
C MET A 279 17.88 13.86 -0.13
N PHE A 280 18.96 14.26 0.54
CA PHE A 280 19.73 15.44 0.16
C PHE A 280 21.17 15.14 -0.27
N ILE A 281 21.70 13.97 0.03
CA ILE A 281 23.07 13.57 -0.31
C ILE A 281 23.08 12.48 -1.37
N THR A 282 22.18 11.51 -1.27
CA THR A 282 22.04 10.40 -2.25
C THR A 282 20.61 10.35 -2.78
N ASP A 283 20.41 9.72 -3.94
CA ASP A 283 19.05 9.46 -4.45
C ASP A 283 18.43 8.20 -3.79
N GLY A 284 18.29 8.27 -2.46
CA GLY A 284 17.72 7.18 -1.64
C GLY A 284 16.26 7.42 -1.24
N TRP A 285 15.46 8.01 -2.10
CA TRP A 285 14.10 8.46 -1.79
C TRP A 285 13.22 7.43 -1.08
N TYR A 286 13.25 6.15 -1.49
CA TYR A 286 12.47 5.10 -0.82
C TYR A 286 13.00 4.79 0.59
N CYS A 287 14.32 4.81 0.79
CA CYS A 287 14.91 4.66 2.13
C CYS A 287 14.47 5.79 3.06
N ALA A 288 14.40 7.04 2.55
CA ALA A 288 13.91 8.19 3.31
C ALA A 288 12.44 8.00 3.73
N LEU A 289 11.58 7.48 2.85
CA LEU A 289 10.18 7.20 3.16
C LEU A 289 10.04 6.17 4.30
N PHE A 290 10.77 5.05 4.22
CA PHE A 290 10.78 4.03 5.27
C PHE A 290 11.35 4.56 6.59
N CYS A 291 12.47 5.29 6.56
CA CYS A 291 13.05 5.91 7.76
C CYS A 291 12.12 6.98 8.35
N THR A 292 11.37 7.70 7.54
CA THR A 292 10.34 8.64 8.02
C THR A 292 9.25 7.88 8.79
N GLY A 293 8.79 6.75 8.29
CA GLY A 293 7.85 5.89 9.01
C GLY A 293 8.42 5.40 10.35
N MET A 294 9.69 4.99 10.38
CA MET A 294 10.40 4.58 11.59
C MET A 294 10.48 5.73 12.61
N LEU A 295 10.89 6.92 12.20
CA LEU A 295 10.97 8.12 13.06
C LEU A 295 9.59 8.49 13.62
N LEU A 296 8.54 8.48 12.81
CA LEU A 296 7.17 8.76 13.25
C LEU A 296 6.70 7.74 14.31
N CYS A 297 7.03 6.46 14.13
CA CYS A 297 6.72 5.42 15.11
C CYS A 297 7.45 5.65 16.43
N ASP A 298 8.75 5.99 16.40
CA ASP A 298 9.53 6.28 17.62
C ASP A 298 8.96 7.49 18.36
N LEU A 299 8.67 8.59 17.65
CA LEU A 299 8.03 9.76 18.24
C LEU A 299 6.67 9.45 18.85
N ASP A 300 5.84 8.62 18.22
CA ASP A 300 4.53 8.23 18.75
C ASP A 300 4.65 7.36 20.02
N LEU A 301 5.62 6.46 20.07
CA LEU A 301 5.91 5.66 21.27
C LEU A 301 6.42 6.52 22.41
N LEU A 302 7.29 7.50 22.13
CA LEU A 302 7.79 8.48 23.11
C LEU A 302 6.66 9.41 23.59
N ALA A 303 5.76 9.82 22.69
CA ALA A 303 4.60 10.64 23.05
C ALA A 303 3.70 9.94 24.07
N LYS A 304 3.46 8.62 23.88
CA LYS A 304 2.67 7.82 24.83
C LYS A 304 3.30 7.72 26.23
N LYS A 305 4.62 7.84 26.31
CA LYS A 305 5.40 7.86 27.57
C LYS A 305 5.59 9.25 28.17
N GLY A 306 5.16 10.30 27.47
CA GLY A 306 5.42 11.69 27.87
C GLY A 306 6.89 12.12 27.70
N GLU A 307 7.65 11.44 26.86
CA GLU A 307 9.09 11.59 26.68
C GLU A 307 9.48 12.27 25.36
N LEU A 308 8.58 13.03 24.75
CA LEU A 308 8.88 13.77 23.53
C LEU A 308 10.02 14.79 23.74
N PRO A 309 10.82 15.08 22.69
CA PRO A 309 11.77 16.19 22.72
C PRO A 309 11.10 17.51 23.07
N PHE A 310 11.77 18.33 23.89
CA PHE A 310 11.23 19.59 24.44
C PHE A 310 10.72 20.54 23.35
N PHE A 311 11.37 20.64 22.22
CA PHE A 311 10.92 21.52 21.13
C PHE A 311 9.57 21.12 20.55
N LEU A 312 9.23 19.81 20.54
CA LEU A 312 7.90 19.33 20.12
C LEU A 312 6.84 19.60 21.18
N THR A 313 7.16 19.44 22.45
CA THR A 313 6.21 19.73 23.52
C THR A 313 5.87 21.22 23.59
N ARG A 314 6.79 22.10 23.19
CA ARG A 314 6.55 23.55 23.07
C ARG A 314 5.50 23.93 22.03
N LEU A 315 5.28 23.09 21.04
CA LEU A 315 4.30 23.29 19.98
C LEU A 315 2.87 22.86 20.39
N GLU A 316 2.71 22.26 21.57
CA GLU A 316 1.42 21.77 22.08
C GLU A 316 0.29 22.81 22.00
N PRO A 317 0.46 24.09 22.36
CA PRO A 317 -0.61 25.08 22.28
C PRO A 317 -1.15 25.34 20.88
N ILE A 318 -0.33 25.16 19.86
CA ILE A 318 -0.68 25.44 18.44
C ILE A 318 -0.79 24.16 17.59
N LYS A 319 -0.78 22.98 18.23
CA LYS A 319 -0.78 21.69 17.52
C LYS A 319 -1.93 21.55 16.53
N GLY A 320 -3.13 21.98 16.89
CA GLY A 320 -4.30 21.92 16.00
C GLY A 320 -4.08 22.71 14.72
N PHE A 321 -3.58 23.93 14.84
CA PHE A 321 -3.22 24.75 13.68
C PHE A 321 -2.19 24.05 12.81
N ILE A 322 -1.11 23.51 13.40
CA ILE A 322 -0.06 22.78 12.67
C ILE A 322 -0.66 21.59 11.92
N TYR A 323 -1.48 20.77 12.56
CA TYR A 323 -2.01 19.55 11.92
C TYR A 323 -2.89 19.84 10.70
N TYR A 324 -3.75 20.86 10.77
CA TYR A 324 -4.56 21.23 9.62
C TYR A 324 -3.74 21.83 8.47
N HIS A 325 -2.69 22.61 8.77
CA HIS A 325 -1.79 23.09 7.73
C HIS A 325 -0.97 21.96 7.10
N LEU A 326 -0.48 21.01 7.90
CA LEU A 326 0.19 19.83 7.36
C LEU A 326 -0.76 18.98 6.50
N LEU A 327 -2.06 18.91 6.81
CA LEU A 327 -3.05 18.26 5.95
C LEU A 327 -3.17 18.96 4.60
N VAL A 328 -3.29 20.28 4.60
CA VAL A 328 -3.35 21.07 3.36
C VAL A 328 -2.09 20.89 2.53
N PHE A 329 -0.91 20.99 3.13
CA PHE A 329 0.36 20.75 2.44
C PHE A 329 0.47 19.32 1.91
N SER A 330 0.09 18.34 2.71
CA SER A 330 0.11 16.93 2.32
C SER A 330 -0.75 16.68 1.08
N LEU A 331 -1.99 17.16 1.07
CA LEU A 331 -2.90 16.99 -0.05
C LEU A 331 -2.48 17.79 -1.30
N TYR A 332 -1.86 18.96 -1.11
CA TYR A 332 -1.34 19.75 -2.22
C TYR A 332 -0.12 19.08 -2.86
N LEU A 333 0.89 18.73 -2.04
CA LEU A 333 2.12 18.12 -2.51
C LEU A 333 1.89 16.68 -3.05
N GLY A 334 0.90 15.96 -2.51
CA GLY A 334 0.49 14.65 -3.02
C GLY A 334 0.00 14.68 -4.47
N GLY A 335 -0.48 15.85 -4.92
CA GLY A 335 -0.90 16.11 -6.29
C GLY A 335 0.23 16.60 -7.21
N ILE A 336 1.49 16.24 -6.97
CA ILE A 336 2.65 16.63 -7.79
C ILE A 336 2.46 16.23 -9.26
N PRO A 337 2.78 17.10 -10.24
CA PRO A 337 2.91 16.70 -11.64
C PRO A 337 3.92 15.57 -11.78
N ALA A 338 3.64 14.55 -12.58
CA ALA A 338 4.41 13.32 -12.62
C ALA A 338 4.69 12.78 -14.05
N GLU A 339 4.34 13.54 -15.09
CA GLU A 339 4.52 13.15 -16.49
C GLU A 339 6.00 12.86 -16.82
N THR A 340 6.90 13.73 -16.36
CA THR A 340 8.33 13.59 -16.57
C THR A 340 9.11 13.72 -15.28
N ALA A 341 10.39 13.33 -15.30
CA ALA A 341 11.33 13.58 -14.21
C ALA A 341 12.00 14.97 -14.30
N ASP A 342 11.75 15.73 -15.36
CA ASP A 342 12.35 17.05 -15.55
C ASP A 342 11.61 18.12 -14.72
N VAL A 343 12.32 18.69 -13.76
CA VAL A 343 11.78 19.75 -12.88
C VAL A 343 11.30 20.99 -13.66
N ARG A 344 11.79 21.21 -14.88
CA ARG A 344 11.35 22.31 -15.74
C ARG A 344 9.93 22.10 -16.22
N ASP A 345 9.50 20.86 -16.42
CA ASP A 345 8.11 20.56 -16.77
C ASP A 345 7.17 20.77 -15.57
N MET A 346 7.60 20.39 -14.38
CA MET A 346 6.88 20.73 -13.15
C MET A 346 6.66 22.25 -13.03
N ALA A 347 7.67 23.04 -13.33
CA ALA A 347 7.61 24.52 -13.25
C ALA A 347 6.57 25.14 -14.20
N LYS A 348 6.19 24.48 -15.30
CA LYS A 348 5.15 24.93 -16.23
C LYS A 348 3.73 24.80 -15.66
N SER A 349 3.53 23.97 -14.64
CA SER A 349 2.25 23.82 -13.97
C SER A 349 2.00 24.98 -12.99
N ARG A 350 0.81 25.55 -13.02
CA ARG A 350 0.45 26.70 -12.17
C ARG A 350 0.53 26.33 -10.68
N GLY A 351 1.24 27.17 -9.91
CA GLY A 351 1.45 26.96 -8.48
C GLY A 351 2.69 26.12 -8.14
N TRP A 352 3.36 25.52 -9.14
CA TRP A 352 4.53 24.66 -8.92
C TRP A 352 5.86 25.33 -9.21
N TYR A 353 5.88 26.51 -9.82
CA TYR A 353 7.11 27.23 -10.19
C TYR A 353 8.05 27.45 -9.00
N TYR A 354 7.56 28.05 -7.89
CA TYR A 354 8.40 28.29 -6.71
C TYR A 354 8.78 26.98 -6.00
N LEU A 355 7.93 26.01 -6.00
CA LEU A 355 8.23 24.69 -5.45
C LEU A 355 9.32 23.99 -6.25
N SER A 356 9.37 24.14 -7.58
CA SER A 356 10.40 23.53 -8.40
C SER A 356 11.82 23.94 -8.01
N LEU A 357 11.98 25.10 -7.39
CA LEU A 357 13.27 25.60 -6.89
C LEU A 357 13.74 24.91 -5.60
N LEU A 358 12.85 24.20 -4.90
CA LEU A 358 13.14 23.52 -3.64
C LEU A 358 13.64 22.08 -3.83
N LYS A 359 13.58 21.55 -5.05
CA LYS A 359 14.03 20.19 -5.34
C LYS A 359 15.50 19.99 -4.94
N PRO A 360 15.85 19.01 -4.09
CA PRO A 360 17.22 18.66 -3.80
C PRO A 360 17.97 18.22 -5.05
N GLN A 361 19.21 18.63 -5.18
CA GLN A 361 20.03 18.26 -6.33
C GLN A 361 20.27 16.74 -6.41
N ALA A 362 20.35 16.06 -5.26
CA ALA A 362 20.59 14.63 -5.18
C ALA A 362 19.44 13.77 -5.78
N VAL A 363 18.19 14.22 -5.66
CA VAL A 363 17.02 13.43 -6.13
C VAL A 363 16.88 13.55 -7.63
N PHE A 364 16.93 12.42 -8.35
CA PHE A 364 16.79 12.40 -9.81
C PHE A 364 15.36 12.75 -10.24
N ASP A 365 14.38 11.97 -9.84
CA ASP A 365 12.97 12.22 -10.14
C ASP A 365 12.35 13.07 -9.02
N TYR A 366 12.10 14.34 -9.32
CA TYR A 366 11.66 15.35 -8.37
C TYR A 366 10.40 14.95 -7.58
N LYS A 367 9.49 14.17 -8.18
CA LYS A 367 8.22 13.81 -7.53
C LYS A 367 8.43 13.13 -6.19
N TRP A 368 9.48 12.32 -6.03
CA TRP A 368 9.72 11.57 -4.80
C TRP A 368 10.07 12.45 -3.61
N PHE A 369 10.68 13.63 -3.83
CA PHE A 369 10.91 14.60 -2.77
C PHE A 369 9.61 15.17 -2.22
N TYR A 370 8.71 15.59 -3.10
CA TYR A 370 7.42 16.16 -2.67
C TYR A 370 6.47 15.10 -2.11
N LEU A 371 6.49 13.90 -2.67
CA LEU A 371 5.72 12.78 -2.17
C LEU A 371 6.22 12.28 -0.82
N TRP A 372 7.53 12.38 -0.55
CA TRP A 372 8.08 12.12 0.78
C TRP A 372 7.50 13.07 1.83
N LEU A 373 7.48 14.37 1.57
CA LEU A 373 6.84 15.35 2.46
C LEU A 373 5.34 15.07 2.60
N ALA A 374 4.64 14.86 1.50
CA ALA A 374 3.21 14.63 1.47
C ALA A 374 2.81 13.41 2.31
N SER A 375 3.42 12.26 2.06
CA SER A 375 3.10 11.01 2.75
C SER A 375 3.57 11.00 4.21
N GLY A 376 4.73 11.58 4.51
CA GLY A 376 5.20 11.78 5.87
C GLY A 376 4.24 12.63 6.70
N PHE A 377 3.78 13.76 6.16
CA PHE A 377 2.78 14.61 6.81
C PHE A 377 1.46 13.86 7.00
N LEU A 378 0.96 13.17 5.96
CA LEU A 378 -0.29 12.42 6.05
C LEU A 378 -0.28 11.40 7.19
N VAL A 379 0.72 10.52 7.22
CA VAL A 379 0.83 9.49 8.25
C VAL A 379 0.98 10.11 9.65
N ALA A 380 1.73 11.21 9.76
CA ALA A 380 1.90 11.91 11.03
C ALA A 380 0.59 12.50 11.58
N ILE A 381 -0.30 13.03 10.72
CA ILE A 381 -1.47 13.79 11.18
C ILE A 381 -2.73 12.94 11.36
N ILE A 382 -2.89 11.81 10.65
CA ILE A 382 -4.11 10.99 10.71
C ILE A 382 -4.51 10.65 12.15
N PRO A 383 -3.63 10.13 13.03
CA PRO A 383 -4.04 9.80 14.40
C PRO A 383 -4.39 11.03 15.25
N ARG A 384 -4.04 12.23 14.80
CA ARG A 384 -4.18 13.50 15.52
C ARG A 384 -5.40 14.31 15.10
N ILE A 385 -5.96 14.03 13.90
CA ILE A 385 -7.19 14.65 13.39
C ILE A 385 -8.33 13.65 13.51
N HIS A 386 -9.20 13.85 14.48
CA HIS A 386 -10.23 12.89 14.89
C HIS A 386 -11.14 12.41 13.75
N TRP A 387 -11.69 13.31 12.93
CA TRP A 387 -12.57 12.94 11.82
C TRP A 387 -11.83 12.14 10.74
N LEU A 388 -10.56 12.48 10.49
CA LEU A 388 -9.72 11.81 9.50
C LEU A 388 -9.36 10.39 9.95
N LYS A 389 -8.99 10.24 11.22
CA LYS A 389 -8.77 8.92 11.84
C LYS A 389 -10.03 8.06 11.74
N ARG A 390 -11.20 8.59 12.15
CA ARG A 390 -12.48 7.87 12.08
C ARG A 390 -12.86 7.46 10.66
N PHE A 391 -12.54 8.26 9.64
CA PHE A 391 -12.77 7.89 8.25
C PHE A 391 -12.01 6.61 7.88
N PHE A 392 -10.72 6.52 8.23
CA PHE A 392 -9.92 5.31 7.96
C PHE A 392 -10.27 4.12 8.87
N GLU A 393 -10.97 4.35 9.97
CA GLU A 393 -11.49 3.31 10.84
C GLU A 393 -12.89 2.79 10.44
N THR A 394 -13.47 3.28 9.35
CA THR A 394 -14.76 2.79 8.83
C THR A 394 -14.65 1.35 8.32
N LYS A 395 -15.75 0.61 8.39
CA LYS A 395 -15.85 -0.77 7.85
C LYS A 395 -15.39 -0.85 6.38
N PHE A 396 -15.70 0.17 5.59
CA PHE A 396 -15.25 0.29 4.20
C PHE A 396 -13.72 0.31 4.09
N CYS A 397 -13.05 1.24 4.78
CA CYS A 397 -11.59 1.34 4.75
C CYS A 397 -10.92 0.10 5.34
N GLN A 398 -11.48 -0.49 6.40
CA GLN A 398 -10.97 -1.72 7.02
C GLN A 398 -11.13 -2.94 6.08
N TYR A 399 -12.23 -3.03 5.34
CA TYR A 399 -12.39 -4.05 4.28
C TYR A 399 -11.31 -3.90 3.21
N LEU A 400 -11.13 -2.68 2.68
CA LEU A 400 -10.07 -2.41 1.69
C LEU A 400 -8.68 -2.69 2.26
N GLY A 401 -8.43 -2.37 3.54
CA GLY A 401 -7.18 -2.65 4.23
C GLY A 401 -6.84 -4.13 4.26
N ARG A 402 -7.84 -4.98 4.53
CA ARG A 402 -7.70 -6.43 4.55
C ARG A 402 -7.29 -7.01 3.20
N ILE A 403 -7.84 -6.51 2.11
CA ILE A 403 -7.57 -7.03 0.76
C ILE A 403 -6.51 -6.23 0.00
N SER A 404 -5.91 -5.20 0.59
CA SER A 404 -5.09 -4.19 -0.09
C SER A 404 -3.93 -4.77 -0.90
N PHE A 405 -3.22 -5.75 -0.37
CA PHE A 405 -2.09 -6.39 -1.06
C PHE A 405 -2.56 -7.22 -2.26
N ALA A 406 -3.61 -8.02 -2.09
CA ALA A 406 -4.20 -8.78 -3.18
C ALA A 406 -4.81 -7.87 -4.25
N LEU A 407 -5.49 -6.77 -3.86
CA LEU A 407 -6.00 -5.76 -4.79
C LEU A 407 -4.87 -5.17 -5.63
N TYR A 408 -3.74 -4.86 -5.00
CA TYR A 408 -2.55 -4.36 -5.69
C TYR A 408 -1.95 -5.39 -6.68
N ILE A 409 -2.03 -6.68 -6.40
CA ILE A 409 -1.51 -7.72 -7.30
C ILE A 409 -2.46 -7.99 -8.48
N VAL A 410 -3.79 -7.99 -8.27
CA VAL A 410 -4.75 -8.46 -9.28
C VAL A 410 -5.25 -7.36 -10.22
N HIS A 411 -5.16 -6.07 -9.84
CA HIS A 411 -5.74 -4.99 -10.66
C HIS A 411 -5.10 -4.88 -12.04
N GLY A 412 -3.77 -5.06 -12.13
CA GLY A 412 -3.04 -5.01 -13.42
C GLY A 412 -3.53 -6.08 -14.41
N PRO A 413 -3.50 -7.38 -14.07
CA PRO A 413 -4.07 -8.44 -14.92
C PRO A 413 -5.51 -8.20 -15.35
N VAL A 414 -6.39 -7.73 -14.44
CA VAL A 414 -7.79 -7.43 -14.78
C VAL A 414 -7.87 -6.24 -15.74
N LEU A 415 -7.08 -5.21 -15.52
CA LEU A 415 -7.02 -4.02 -16.37
C LEU A 415 -6.55 -4.37 -17.77
N CYS A 416 -5.43 -5.09 -17.91
CA CYS A 416 -4.82 -5.45 -19.20
C CYS A 416 -5.64 -6.47 -20.01
N THR A 417 -6.64 -7.11 -19.41
CA THR A 417 -7.51 -8.08 -20.08
C THR A 417 -8.93 -7.55 -20.23
N LEU A 418 -9.77 -7.75 -19.23
CA LEU A 418 -11.16 -7.35 -19.26
C LEU A 418 -11.35 -5.84 -19.31
N GLY A 419 -10.55 -5.09 -18.55
CA GLY A 419 -10.60 -3.62 -18.52
C GLY A 419 -10.37 -3.04 -19.91
N ASP A 420 -9.31 -3.50 -20.54
CA ASP A 420 -8.94 -3.15 -21.90
C ASP A 420 -10.10 -3.39 -22.90
N ARG A 421 -10.75 -4.58 -22.83
CA ARG A 421 -11.89 -4.91 -23.68
C ARG A 421 -13.10 -4.02 -23.45
N LEU A 422 -13.41 -3.71 -22.21
CA LEU A 422 -14.58 -2.90 -21.87
C LEU A 422 -14.36 -1.43 -22.29
N TYR A 423 -13.19 -0.86 -22.03
CA TYR A 423 -12.89 0.50 -22.47
C TYR A 423 -12.90 0.65 -23.99
N MET A 424 -12.36 -0.34 -24.70
CA MET A 424 -12.41 -0.38 -26.14
C MET A 424 -13.85 -0.49 -26.68
N ALA A 425 -14.68 -1.34 -26.09
CA ALA A 425 -16.08 -1.51 -26.49
C ALA A 425 -16.89 -0.21 -26.37
N VAL A 426 -16.62 0.60 -25.36
CA VAL A 426 -17.33 1.89 -25.14
C VAL A 426 -16.70 3.06 -25.89
N GLY A 427 -15.59 2.82 -26.63
CA GLY A 427 -15.02 3.78 -27.57
C GLY A 427 -13.75 4.48 -27.13
N PHE A 428 -13.12 4.10 -26.01
CA PHE A 428 -11.73 4.51 -25.76
C PHE A 428 -10.79 3.73 -26.69
N LYS A 429 -9.83 4.44 -27.30
CA LYS A 429 -8.94 3.88 -28.32
C LYS A 429 -7.55 3.66 -27.78
N GLY A 430 -6.99 2.48 -28.06
CA GLY A 430 -5.56 2.23 -28.01
C GLY A 430 -5.09 1.75 -29.39
N ASP A 431 -3.88 2.13 -29.78
CA ASP A 431 -3.34 1.78 -31.09
C ASP A 431 -3.27 0.25 -31.28
N ASP A 432 -2.89 -0.49 -30.26
CA ASP A 432 -2.80 -1.95 -30.28
C ASP A 432 -4.16 -2.62 -30.39
N HIS A 433 -5.22 -2.05 -29.82
CA HIS A 433 -6.58 -2.59 -29.91
C HIS A 433 -7.08 -2.68 -31.35
N ALA A 434 -6.82 -1.63 -32.13
CA ALA A 434 -7.25 -1.57 -33.50
C ALA A 434 -6.63 -2.66 -34.38
N GLN A 435 -5.44 -3.14 -34.02
CA GLN A 435 -4.73 -4.17 -34.78
C GLN A 435 -5.27 -5.57 -34.51
N HIS A 436 -5.60 -5.90 -33.25
CA HIS A 436 -5.95 -7.28 -32.86
C HIS A 436 -7.45 -7.59 -32.92
N ILE A 437 -8.31 -6.65 -32.52
CA ILE A 437 -9.78 -6.85 -32.53
C ILE A 437 -10.53 -5.59 -33.01
N PRO A 438 -10.24 -5.11 -34.22
CA PRO A 438 -10.79 -3.83 -34.70
C PRO A 438 -12.32 -3.78 -34.73
N HIS A 439 -12.99 -4.92 -34.96
CA HIS A 439 -14.45 -5.02 -34.98
C HIS A 439 -15.12 -4.85 -33.61
N TRP A 440 -14.34 -4.93 -32.52
CA TRP A 440 -14.82 -4.71 -31.15
C TRP A 440 -14.79 -3.23 -30.73
N MET A 441 -14.01 -2.41 -31.45
CA MET A 441 -13.88 -1.00 -31.15
C MET A 441 -15.21 -0.28 -31.27
N ASN A 442 -15.56 0.49 -30.23
CA ASN A 442 -16.77 1.30 -30.18
C ASN A 442 -18.06 0.49 -30.50
N LYS A 443 -18.09 -0.79 -30.12
CA LYS A 443 -19.21 -1.68 -30.37
C LYS A 443 -20.46 -1.29 -29.56
N ILE A 444 -20.25 -0.71 -28.38
CA ILE A 444 -21.28 -0.21 -27.47
C ILE A 444 -20.92 1.24 -27.16
N PRO A 445 -21.13 2.19 -28.10
CA PRO A 445 -20.68 3.57 -27.93
C PRO A 445 -21.39 4.24 -26.76
N LEU A 446 -20.63 4.83 -25.86
CA LEU A 446 -21.13 5.60 -24.73
C LEU A 446 -20.65 7.05 -24.80
N PRO A 447 -21.44 8.00 -24.25
CA PRO A 447 -21.06 9.41 -24.23
C PRO A 447 -19.75 9.64 -23.50
N LYS A 448 -18.83 10.35 -24.16
CA LYS A 448 -17.56 10.84 -23.60
C LYS A 448 -17.64 12.32 -23.20
N SER A 449 -18.83 12.92 -23.29
CA SER A 449 -19.09 14.28 -22.83
C SER A 449 -19.21 14.31 -21.30
N GLY A 450 -18.75 15.39 -20.71
CA GLY A 450 -18.78 15.57 -19.25
C GLY A 450 -17.42 15.97 -18.70
N PRO A 451 -17.27 16.02 -17.37
CA PRO A 451 -15.98 16.25 -16.75
C PRO A 451 -15.02 15.13 -17.09
N LEU A 452 -13.81 15.46 -17.54
CA LEU A 452 -12.75 14.51 -17.83
C LEU A 452 -12.47 13.64 -16.59
N GLY A 453 -12.42 12.31 -16.77
CA GLY A 453 -12.28 11.32 -15.70
C GLY A 453 -13.59 10.92 -15.01
N LEU A 454 -14.73 11.52 -15.39
CA LEU A 454 -16.07 11.17 -14.88
C LEU A 454 -17.09 10.96 -16.02
N GLU A 455 -16.62 10.71 -17.23
CA GLU A 455 -17.47 10.44 -18.39
C GLU A 455 -18.27 9.14 -18.20
N VAL A 456 -19.45 9.09 -18.77
CA VAL A 456 -20.30 7.89 -18.74
C VAL A 456 -19.56 6.70 -19.35
N ALA A 457 -18.80 6.92 -20.44
CA ALA A 457 -17.97 5.91 -21.07
C ALA A 457 -16.90 5.32 -20.13
N PHE A 458 -16.37 6.11 -19.20
CA PHE A 458 -15.41 5.65 -18.19
C PHE A 458 -16.11 4.95 -17.02
N LEU A 459 -17.21 5.53 -16.51
CA LEU A 459 -17.87 5.06 -15.29
C LEU A 459 -18.66 3.76 -15.47
N ILE A 460 -19.30 3.53 -16.63
CA ILE A 460 -20.11 2.31 -16.86
C ILE A 460 -19.25 1.04 -16.80
N PRO A 461 -18.07 0.93 -17.43
CA PRO A 461 -17.18 -0.21 -17.24
C PRO A 461 -16.81 -0.49 -15.78
N GLN A 462 -16.72 0.54 -14.93
CA GLN A 462 -16.40 0.38 -13.52
C GLN A 462 -17.47 -0.40 -12.72
N LEU A 463 -18.72 -0.39 -13.18
CA LEU A 463 -19.77 -1.20 -12.56
C LEU A 463 -19.51 -2.71 -12.65
N ILE A 464 -18.67 -3.14 -13.60
CA ILE A 464 -18.24 -4.53 -13.77
C ILE A 464 -16.82 -4.71 -13.21
N LEU A 465 -15.89 -3.81 -13.59
CA LEU A 465 -14.47 -3.96 -13.28
C LEU A 465 -14.19 -3.87 -11.77
N LEU A 466 -14.76 -2.87 -11.10
CA LEU A 466 -14.51 -2.67 -9.67
C LEU A 466 -15.03 -3.83 -8.82
N PRO A 467 -16.31 -4.27 -8.91
CA PRO A 467 -16.78 -5.40 -8.13
C PRO A 467 -16.03 -6.70 -8.42
N LEU A 468 -15.69 -6.96 -9.69
CA LEU A 468 -14.92 -8.14 -10.08
C LEU A 468 -13.51 -8.10 -9.48
N THR A 469 -12.83 -6.98 -9.59
CA THR A 469 -11.46 -6.83 -9.04
C THR A 469 -11.46 -6.98 -7.52
N LEU A 470 -12.45 -6.40 -6.82
CA LEU A 470 -12.60 -6.58 -5.37
C LEU A 470 -12.90 -8.03 -4.98
N ALA A 471 -13.74 -8.73 -5.75
CA ALA A 471 -14.04 -10.15 -5.52
C ALA A 471 -12.81 -11.04 -5.74
N LEU A 472 -12.04 -10.79 -6.80
CA LEU A 472 -10.77 -11.48 -7.05
C LEU A 472 -9.74 -11.19 -5.96
N ALA A 473 -9.63 -9.95 -5.53
CA ALA A 473 -8.74 -9.56 -4.43
C ALA A 473 -9.11 -10.26 -3.12
N ASP A 474 -10.41 -10.35 -2.79
CA ASP A 474 -10.87 -11.10 -1.61
C ASP A 474 -10.55 -12.60 -1.74
N GLY A 475 -10.76 -13.20 -2.92
CA GLY A 475 -10.37 -14.58 -3.21
C GLY A 475 -8.86 -14.81 -3.04
N VAL A 476 -8.04 -13.98 -3.66
CA VAL A 476 -6.56 -14.07 -3.55
C VAL A 476 -6.11 -13.86 -2.10
N THR A 477 -6.73 -12.94 -1.35
CA THR A 477 -6.43 -12.76 0.08
C THR A 477 -6.67 -14.05 0.85
N ARG A 478 -7.81 -14.73 0.63
CA ARG A 478 -8.17 -15.95 1.38
C ARG A 478 -7.36 -17.17 0.99
N TRP A 479 -7.13 -17.37 -0.31
CA TRP A 479 -6.56 -18.64 -0.83
C TRP A 479 -5.07 -18.57 -1.15
N VAL A 480 -4.49 -17.38 -1.24
CA VAL A 480 -3.08 -17.19 -1.62
C VAL A 480 -2.33 -16.39 -0.56
N ASP A 481 -2.72 -15.14 -0.26
CA ASP A 481 -1.97 -14.25 0.62
C ASP A 481 -1.95 -14.77 2.07
N THR A 482 -3.12 -15.05 2.66
CA THR A 482 -3.20 -15.59 4.03
C THR A 482 -2.46 -16.93 4.19
N PRO A 483 -2.60 -17.93 3.29
CA PRO A 483 -1.78 -19.14 3.33
C PRO A 483 -0.28 -18.88 3.20
N SER A 484 0.15 -17.94 2.35
CA SER A 484 1.57 -17.58 2.18
C SER A 484 2.18 -17.02 3.46
N VAL A 485 1.45 -16.18 4.19
CA VAL A 485 1.86 -15.66 5.51
C VAL A 485 2.01 -16.80 6.53
N LYS A 486 1.04 -17.72 6.57
CA LYS A 486 1.10 -18.89 7.46
C LYS A 486 2.25 -19.82 7.11
N PHE A 487 2.48 -20.05 5.81
CA PHE A 487 3.60 -20.86 5.32
C PHE A 487 4.95 -20.25 5.69
N ALA A 488 5.13 -18.93 5.49
CA ALA A 488 6.37 -18.25 5.87
C ALA A 488 6.65 -18.35 7.38
N SER A 489 5.61 -18.25 8.20
CA SER A 489 5.71 -18.40 9.67
C SER A 489 6.00 -19.83 10.08
N TRP A 490 5.38 -20.82 9.42
CA TRP A 490 5.66 -22.24 9.64
C TRP A 490 7.09 -22.59 9.23
N LEU A 491 7.52 -22.14 8.05
CA LEU A 491 8.87 -22.38 7.54
C LEU A 491 9.93 -21.85 8.51
N TYR A 492 9.77 -20.61 9.00
CA TYR A 492 10.69 -20.05 10.00
C TYR A 492 10.74 -20.92 11.26
N ARG A 493 9.58 -21.30 11.83
CA ARG A 493 9.54 -22.12 13.04
C ARG A 493 10.16 -23.50 12.83
N SER A 494 10.04 -24.11 11.66
CA SER A 494 10.63 -25.42 11.33
C SER A 494 12.15 -25.38 11.19
N THR A 495 12.75 -24.21 10.97
CA THR A 495 14.21 -24.02 10.90
C THR A 495 14.84 -23.71 12.26
N LEU A 496 14.03 -23.39 13.29
CA LEU A 496 14.56 -23.21 14.63
C LEU A 496 14.99 -24.54 15.21
N GLY A 497 16.22 -24.61 15.75
CA GLY A 497 16.67 -25.76 16.53
C GLY A 497 15.71 -26.00 17.70
N GLY A 498 15.45 -27.28 18.05
CA GLY A 498 14.77 -27.62 19.28
C GLY A 498 15.47 -27.00 20.50
N PRO A 499 14.81 -26.91 21.67
CA PRO A 499 15.44 -26.39 22.88
C PRO A 499 16.77 -27.14 23.04
N SER A 500 17.88 -26.38 23.02
CA SER A 500 19.20 -26.92 23.21
C SER A 500 19.22 -27.65 24.55
N THR A 501 19.22 -28.97 24.52
CA THR A 501 19.58 -29.80 25.65
C THR A 501 21.10 -29.75 25.85
N GLU A 502 21.67 -28.55 25.90
CA GLU A 502 23.00 -28.41 26.47
C GLU A 502 22.86 -28.52 27.99
N PRO A 503 23.47 -29.49 28.61
CA PRO A 503 23.49 -29.56 30.07
C PRO A 503 24.21 -28.28 30.55
N VAL A 504 23.53 -27.50 31.35
CA VAL A 504 24.16 -26.42 32.14
C VAL A 504 25.29 -27.09 32.90
N LEU A 505 26.52 -26.90 32.43
CA LEU A 505 27.71 -27.27 33.16
C LEU A 505 27.67 -26.51 34.48
N ALA A 506 27.18 -27.19 35.52
CA ALA A 506 27.25 -26.73 36.87
C ALA A 506 28.74 -26.51 37.20
N THR A 507 29.17 -25.28 37.14
CA THR A 507 30.44 -24.85 37.73
C THR A 507 30.40 -25.14 39.21
N LYS A 508 30.91 -26.33 39.56
CA LYS A 508 31.32 -26.63 40.93
C LYS A 508 32.43 -25.64 41.27
N GLN A 509 32.09 -24.55 41.93
CA GLN A 509 33.09 -23.78 42.66
C GLN A 509 33.65 -24.70 43.73
N ALA A 510 34.88 -25.19 43.51
CA ALA A 510 35.67 -25.81 44.53
C ALA A 510 35.93 -24.80 45.66
N ARG A 511 35.34 -25.03 46.81
CA ARG A 511 35.84 -24.46 48.06
C ARG A 511 37.11 -25.27 48.44
N ALA A 512 38.24 -24.59 48.46
CA ALA A 512 39.41 -24.91 49.25
C ALA A 512 39.97 -23.62 49.79
#